data_488bad99bab06a8642d9d58db36f5bad
#
_entry.id   488bad99bab06a8642d9d58db36f5bad
#
_cell.length_a   1.000
_cell.length_b   1.000
_cell.length_c   1.000
_cell.angle_alpha   90.00
_cell.angle_beta   90.00
_cell.angle_gamma   90.00
#
_symmetry.space_group_name_H-M   'P 1'
#
loop_
_entity.id
_entity.type
_entity.pdbx_description
1 polymer ?
#
loop_
_entity_poly.entity_id
_entity_poly.type
_entity_poly.pdbx_seq_one_letter_code
_entity_poly.pdbx_strand_id
1 'polypeptide(L)'
;MTKEEYLDFCGSIAGATYDQPFNEDFQTTALRHRDTKKWFGLLMLHNDRWIVNLKLKPEEVLFYKDIYKGVTEAYHMNKVHWITLYLDSDVPAEEIEDLTLRSFELTKSKDKKKTKKRKEAL
;
A
#
# COMPACT_ATOMS: atom_id res chain seq x y z
N MET A 1 -7.31 7.75 11.03
CA MET A 1 -7.77 6.38 10.72
C MET A 1 -7.08 5.40 11.64
N THR A 2 -7.84 4.51 12.25
CA THR A 2 -7.25 3.46 13.08
C THR A 2 -6.75 2.30 12.24
N LYS A 3 -5.92 1.44 12.85
CA LYS A 3 -5.45 0.22 12.20
C LYS A 3 -6.64 -0.65 11.76
N GLU A 4 -7.63 -0.79 12.63
CA GLU A 4 -8.81 -1.61 12.37
C GLU A 4 -9.62 -1.07 11.19
N GLU A 5 -9.83 0.23 11.16
CA GLU A 5 -10.51 0.87 10.03
C GLU A 5 -9.74 0.67 8.73
N TYR A 6 -8.43 0.79 8.78
CA TYR A 6 -7.59 0.61 7.61
C TYR A 6 -7.66 -0.83 7.08
N LEU A 7 -7.59 -1.82 7.98
CA LEU A 7 -7.69 -3.22 7.58
C LEU A 7 -9.07 -3.56 7.02
N ASP A 8 -10.13 -2.98 7.58
CA ASP A 8 -11.47 -3.15 7.04
C ASP A 8 -11.56 -2.62 5.62
N PHE A 9 -10.95 -1.46 5.37
CA PHE A 9 -10.88 -0.91 4.02
C PHE A 9 -10.12 -1.85 3.08
N CYS A 10 -8.95 -2.32 3.49
CA CYS A 10 -8.15 -3.23 2.65
C CYS A 10 -8.90 -4.52 2.34
N GLY A 11 -9.65 -5.04 3.30
CA GLY A 11 -10.47 -6.23 3.11
C GLY A 11 -11.61 -6.04 2.13
N SER A 12 -12.02 -4.79 1.88
CA SER A 12 -13.07 -4.48 0.92
C SER A 12 -12.57 -4.37 -0.53
N ILE A 13 -11.25 -4.33 -0.73
CA ILE A 13 -10.67 -4.23 -2.07
C ILE A 13 -10.78 -5.58 -2.77
N ALA A 14 -11.46 -5.62 -3.91
CA ALA A 14 -11.59 -6.86 -4.69
C ALA A 14 -10.21 -7.36 -5.11
N GLY A 15 -9.90 -8.61 -4.81
CA GLY A 15 -8.61 -9.21 -5.15
C GLY A 15 -7.50 -9.00 -4.13
N ALA A 16 -7.81 -8.34 -3.02
CA ALA A 16 -6.83 -8.12 -1.94
C ALA A 16 -7.03 -9.13 -0.81
N THR A 17 -5.93 -9.43 -0.14
CA THR A 17 -5.93 -10.20 1.10
C THR A 17 -4.79 -9.68 1.98
N TYR A 18 -4.72 -10.15 3.22
CA TYR A 18 -3.59 -9.78 4.09
C TYR A 18 -3.33 -10.90 5.10
N ASP A 19 -2.09 -10.95 5.58
CA ASP A 19 -1.67 -11.93 6.56
C ASP A 19 -0.49 -11.38 7.38
N GLN A 20 -0.12 -12.12 8.42
CA GLN A 20 1.01 -11.78 9.28
C GLN A 20 2.12 -12.81 9.02
N PRO A 21 3.02 -12.55 8.05
CA PRO A 21 3.96 -13.56 7.58
C PRO A 21 5.19 -13.77 8.45
N PHE A 22 5.41 -12.89 9.44
CA PHE A 22 6.63 -12.95 10.28
C PHE A 22 6.31 -13.63 11.60
N ASN A 23 6.91 -14.77 11.85
CA ASN A 23 6.58 -15.66 12.98
C ASN A 23 6.66 -14.98 14.36
N GLU A 24 7.57 -14.04 14.54
CA GLU A 24 7.77 -13.38 15.83
C GLU A 24 7.22 -11.96 15.89
N ASP A 25 6.62 -11.50 14.80
CA ASP A 25 6.08 -10.15 14.70
C ASP A 25 4.61 -10.24 14.29
N PHE A 26 3.73 -10.24 15.29
CA PHE A 26 2.28 -10.30 15.08
C PHE A 26 1.69 -8.93 14.74
N GLN A 27 2.50 -7.87 14.72
CA GLN A 27 2.03 -6.52 14.47
C GLN A 27 2.28 -6.06 13.04
N THR A 28 3.08 -6.79 12.27
CA THR A 28 3.32 -6.47 10.87
C THR A 28 2.40 -7.29 9.99
N THR A 29 1.61 -6.61 9.19
CA THR A 29 0.64 -7.22 8.28
C THR A 29 1.07 -6.95 6.85
N ALA A 30 1.21 -8.01 6.06
CA ALA A 30 1.48 -7.88 4.62
C ALA A 30 0.15 -7.79 3.89
N LEU A 31 0.01 -6.74 3.07
CA LEU A 31 -1.16 -6.52 2.23
C LEU A 31 -0.82 -7.07 0.85
N ARG A 32 -1.59 -8.05 0.39
CA ARG A 32 -1.23 -8.84 -0.79
C ARG A 32 -2.31 -8.86 -1.85
N HIS A 33 -1.88 -9.07 -3.09
CA HIS A 33 -2.77 -9.51 -4.15
C HIS A 33 -3.14 -10.97 -3.90
N ARG A 34 -4.42 -11.29 -3.98
CA ARG A 34 -4.91 -12.65 -3.71
C ARG A 34 -4.33 -13.68 -4.68
N ASP A 35 -4.20 -13.31 -5.96
CA ASP A 35 -3.76 -14.24 -7.01
C ASP A 35 -2.24 -14.45 -7.02
N THR A 36 -1.46 -13.37 -6.97
CA THR A 36 0.01 -13.46 -7.09
C THR A 36 0.72 -13.55 -5.76
N LYS A 37 0.05 -13.19 -4.66
CA LYS A 37 0.62 -13.05 -3.32
C LYS A 37 1.65 -11.91 -3.21
N LYS A 38 1.82 -11.10 -4.24
CA LYS A 38 2.69 -9.92 -4.19
C LYS A 38 2.15 -8.91 -3.20
N TRP A 39 3.06 -8.22 -2.53
CA TRP A 39 2.70 -7.16 -1.60
C TRP A 39 2.28 -5.89 -2.35
N PHE A 40 1.19 -5.27 -1.90
CA PHE A 40 0.91 -3.89 -2.28
C PHE A 40 1.08 -2.95 -1.09
N GLY A 41 1.40 -3.46 0.09
CA GLY A 41 1.68 -2.65 1.25
C GLY A 41 2.14 -3.48 2.43
N LEU A 42 2.72 -2.79 3.41
CA LEU A 42 3.09 -3.36 4.71
C LEU A 42 2.58 -2.43 5.80
N LEU A 43 1.71 -2.95 6.64
CA LEU A 43 1.18 -2.21 7.80
C LEU A 43 1.94 -2.67 9.04
N MET A 44 2.50 -1.73 9.79
CA MET A 44 3.32 -2.08 10.97
C MET A 44 3.35 -0.95 11.99
N LEU A 45 3.84 -1.26 13.19
CA LEU A 45 4.14 -0.25 14.21
C LEU A 45 5.55 0.28 14.01
N HIS A 46 5.69 1.58 14.10
CA HIS A 46 6.98 2.26 14.06
C HIS A 46 6.91 3.44 15.04
N ASN A 47 7.78 3.47 16.03
CA ASN A 47 7.77 4.48 17.09
C ASN A 47 6.39 4.60 17.75
N ASP A 48 5.78 3.45 18.06
CA ASP A 48 4.45 3.33 18.68
C ASP A 48 3.31 3.93 17.86
N ARG A 49 3.52 4.12 16.55
CA ARG A 49 2.51 4.63 15.63
C ARG A 49 2.30 3.64 14.49
N TRP A 50 1.05 3.52 14.05
CA TRP A 50 0.76 2.67 12.90
C TRP A 50 1.14 3.37 11.60
N ILE A 51 1.96 2.69 10.81
CA ILE A 51 2.37 3.17 9.49
C ILE A 51 2.03 2.11 8.45
N VAL A 52 1.87 2.57 7.20
CA VAL A 52 1.76 1.67 6.06
C VAL A 52 2.75 2.12 5.00
N ASN A 53 3.51 1.16 4.46
CA ASN A 53 4.38 1.40 3.31
C ASN A 53 3.59 1.08 2.05
N LEU A 54 3.55 2.04 1.12
CA LEU A 54 2.78 1.91 -0.13
C LEU A 54 3.67 2.29 -1.31
N LYS A 55 3.44 1.64 -2.45
CA LYS A 55 4.18 1.91 -3.67
C LYS A 55 3.47 3.00 -4.48
N LEU A 56 4.24 3.94 -4.97
CA LEU A 56 3.75 5.02 -5.85
C LEU A 56 4.73 5.22 -6.99
N LYS A 57 4.31 5.95 -8.02
CA LYS A 57 5.23 6.40 -9.05
C LYS A 57 6.23 7.38 -8.44
N PRO A 58 7.49 7.46 -8.93
CA PRO A 58 8.49 8.35 -8.34
C PRO A 58 8.04 9.80 -8.19
N GLU A 59 7.36 10.35 -9.19
CA GLU A 59 6.85 11.72 -9.14
C GLU A 59 5.76 11.88 -8.07
N GLU A 60 4.97 10.83 -7.83
CA GLU A 60 3.95 10.84 -6.78
C GLU A 60 4.58 10.76 -5.39
N VAL A 61 5.66 9.99 -5.25
CA VAL A 61 6.41 9.93 -3.99
C VAL A 61 6.84 11.34 -3.57
N LEU A 62 7.44 12.08 -4.48
CA LEU A 62 7.90 13.43 -4.21
C LEU A 62 6.74 14.37 -3.91
N PHE A 63 5.67 14.28 -4.69
CA PHE A 63 4.51 15.13 -4.54
C PHE A 63 3.85 14.96 -3.16
N TYR A 64 3.57 13.71 -2.77
CA TYR A 64 2.85 13.46 -1.52
C TYR A 64 3.71 13.72 -0.29
N LYS A 65 5.02 13.50 -0.36
CA LYS A 65 5.94 13.86 0.71
C LYS A 65 5.97 15.37 0.93
N ASP A 66 5.80 16.14 -0.14
CA ASP A 66 5.83 17.59 -0.06
C ASP A 66 4.57 18.18 0.59
N ILE A 67 3.40 17.60 0.29
CA ILE A 67 2.13 18.18 0.75
C ILE A 67 1.65 17.67 2.11
N TYR A 68 2.09 16.48 2.54
CA TYR A 68 1.65 15.91 3.82
C TYR A 68 2.83 15.60 4.73
N LYS A 69 2.75 16.05 5.99
CA LYS A 69 3.76 15.71 7.00
C LYS A 69 3.72 14.22 7.33
N GLY A 70 2.54 13.60 7.23
CA GLY A 70 2.36 12.19 7.51
C GLY A 70 2.85 11.25 6.41
N VAL A 71 3.36 11.79 5.29
CA VAL A 71 3.98 11.00 4.23
C VAL A 71 5.48 11.27 4.28
N THR A 72 6.26 10.22 4.53
CA THR A 72 7.71 10.34 4.72
C THR A 72 8.45 9.35 3.82
N GLU A 73 9.79 9.40 3.88
CA GLU A 73 10.62 8.39 3.21
C GLU A 73 10.26 7.00 3.69
N ALA A 74 10.27 6.06 2.78
CA ALA A 74 9.88 4.69 3.07
C ALA A 74 10.81 4.02 4.07
N TYR A 75 10.23 3.52 5.16
CA TYR A 75 10.93 2.79 6.20
C TYR A 75 11.22 1.37 5.69
N HIS A 76 12.50 1.01 5.60
CA HIS A 76 12.97 -0.32 5.12
C HIS A 76 12.55 -0.69 3.70
N MET A 77 12.15 0.27 2.87
CA MET A 77 11.78 0.04 1.48
C MET A 77 12.55 0.99 0.57
N ASN A 78 12.52 0.72 -0.73
CA ASN A 78 13.13 1.60 -1.72
C ASN A 78 12.46 2.97 -1.69
N LYS A 79 13.25 4.01 -1.47
CA LYS A 79 12.75 5.37 -1.22
C LYS A 79 12.31 6.12 -2.49
N VAL A 80 12.66 5.60 -3.65
CA VAL A 80 12.23 6.19 -4.93
C VAL A 80 10.81 5.75 -5.27
N HIS A 81 10.46 4.50 -4.95
CA HIS A 81 9.20 3.89 -5.37
C HIS A 81 8.20 3.66 -4.24
N TRP A 82 8.58 3.89 -3.00
CA TRP A 82 7.73 3.63 -1.84
C TRP A 82 7.68 4.83 -0.91
N ILE A 83 6.58 4.96 -0.18
CA ILE A 83 6.42 5.94 0.90
C ILE A 83 6.08 5.23 2.19
N THR A 84 6.30 5.90 3.31
CA THR A 84 5.73 5.54 4.61
C THR A 84 4.65 6.57 4.93
N LEU A 85 3.45 6.08 5.24
CA LEU A 85 2.31 6.92 5.55
C LEU A 85 1.85 6.62 6.97
N TYR A 86 1.75 7.65 7.81
CA TYR A 86 1.25 7.52 9.18
C TYR A 86 -0.27 7.62 9.19
N LEU A 87 -0.94 6.61 9.77
CA LEU A 87 -2.41 6.59 9.78
C LEU A 87 -3.01 7.70 10.63
N ASP A 88 -2.32 8.08 11.72
CA ASP A 88 -2.76 9.14 12.64
C ASP A 88 -2.01 10.45 12.33
N SER A 89 -2.26 11.04 11.19
CA SER A 89 -1.50 12.20 10.73
C SER A 89 -2.40 13.21 10.03
N ASP A 90 -1.78 14.16 9.33
CA ASP A 90 -2.48 15.16 8.54
C ASP A 90 -3.04 14.62 7.22
N VAL A 91 -2.83 13.32 6.92
CA VAL A 91 -3.36 12.73 5.70
C VAL A 91 -4.82 12.34 5.93
N PRO A 92 -5.77 12.89 5.16
CA PRO A 92 -7.18 12.53 5.33
C PRO A 92 -7.44 11.06 5.02
N ALA A 93 -8.45 10.48 5.67
CA ALA A 93 -8.80 9.08 5.46
C ALA A 93 -9.04 8.75 3.99
N GLU A 94 -9.73 9.64 3.26
CA GLU A 94 -9.99 9.46 1.83
C GLU A 94 -8.71 9.37 1.02
N GLU A 95 -7.71 10.16 1.39
CA GLU A 95 -6.43 10.15 0.70
C GLU A 95 -5.64 8.89 1.03
N ILE A 96 -5.71 8.43 2.28
CA ILE A 96 -5.08 7.15 2.68
C ILE A 96 -5.65 6.02 1.83
N GLU A 97 -6.98 6.00 1.64
CA GLU A 97 -7.64 5.00 0.81
C GLU A 97 -7.20 5.10 -0.65
N ASP A 98 -7.15 6.33 -1.19
CA ASP A 98 -6.74 6.55 -2.58
C ASP A 98 -5.30 6.10 -2.81
N LEU A 99 -4.38 6.46 -1.92
CA LEU A 99 -2.98 6.05 -2.04
C LEU A 99 -2.81 4.55 -1.94
N THR A 100 -3.62 3.90 -1.11
CA THR A 100 -3.63 2.44 -1.00
C THR A 100 -4.08 1.79 -2.31
N LEU A 101 -5.13 2.34 -2.93
CA LEU A 101 -5.61 1.84 -4.22
C LEU A 101 -4.59 2.06 -5.33
N ARG A 102 -3.86 3.18 -5.32
CA ARG A 102 -2.78 3.43 -6.28
C ARG A 102 -1.69 2.37 -6.15
N SER A 103 -1.30 2.05 -4.92
CA SER A 103 -0.31 1.00 -4.68
C SER A 103 -0.80 -0.35 -5.17
N PHE A 104 -2.08 -0.65 -4.91
CA PHE A 104 -2.69 -1.89 -5.38
C PHE A 104 -2.62 -1.99 -6.91
N GLU A 105 -2.95 -0.92 -7.61
CA GLU A 105 -2.91 -0.91 -9.09
C GLU A 105 -1.49 -1.06 -9.63
N LEU A 106 -0.52 -0.36 -9.02
CA LEU A 106 0.88 -0.40 -9.48
C LEU A 106 1.54 -1.77 -9.31
N THR A 107 1.05 -2.56 -8.36
CA THR A 107 1.66 -3.85 -8.04
C THR A 107 0.92 -5.03 -8.66
N LYS A 108 -0.10 -4.78 -9.47
CA LYS A 108 -0.82 -5.83 -10.18
C LYS A 108 0.08 -6.59 -11.16
N SER A 109 -0.29 -7.83 -11.45
CA SER A 109 0.43 -8.66 -12.41
C SER A 109 0.40 -8.05 -13.80
N LYS A 110 1.57 -7.95 -14.43
CA LYS A 110 1.70 -7.47 -15.82
C LYS A 110 1.11 -8.47 -16.81
N ASP A 111 1.09 -9.75 -16.47
CA ASP A 111 0.54 -10.78 -17.35
C ASP A 111 -0.93 -10.58 -17.63
N LYS A 112 -1.67 -10.13 -16.62
CA LYS A 112 -3.08 -9.80 -16.80
C LYS A 112 -3.29 -8.68 -17.82
N LYS A 113 -2.42 -7.67 -17.79
CA LYS A 113 -2.48 -6.54 -18.73
C LYS A 113 -2.20 -7.02 -20.16
N LYS A 114 -1.22 -7.89 -20.33
CA LYS A 114 -0.88 -8.46 -21.65
C LYS A 114 -2.04 -9.28 -22.21
N THR A 115 -2.69 -10.05 -21.37
CA THR A 115 -3.84 -10.85 -21.78
C THR A 115 -4.99 -9.96 -22.25
N LYS A 116 -5.26 -8.87 -21.56
CA LYS A 116 -6.28 -7.90 -21.96
C LYS A 116 -5.96 -7.30 -23.32
N LYS A 117 -4.71 -6.90 -23.55
CA LYS A 117 -4.29 -6.31 -24.81
C LYS A 117 -4.50 -7.27 -25.96
N ARG A 118 -4.19 -8.55 -25.79
CA ARG A 118 -4.43 -9.55 -26.83
C ARG A 118 -5.90 -9.72 -27.13
N LYS A 119 -6.75 -9.70 -26.14
CA LYS A 119 -8.21 -9.78 -26.34
C LYS A 119 -8.73 -8.59 -27.13
N GLU A 120 -8.19 -7.43 -26.85
CA GLU A 120 -8.59 -6.21 -27.55
C GLU A 120 -8.15 -6.22 -29.01
N ALA A 121 -7.03 -6.88 -29.31
CA ALA A 121 -6.51 -6.98 -30.66
C ALA A 121 -7.31 -7.92 -31.55
N LEU A 122 -8.10 -8.76 -30.95
CA LEU A 122 -8.94 -9.71 -31.70
C LEU A 122 -10.25 -9.07 -32.11
#